data_82ba6086cc6d3780c51b87e7ac5cb1f8
#
_entry.id   82ba6086cc6d3780c51b87e7ac5cb1f8
#
_cell.length_a   1.000
_cell.length_b   1.000
_cell.length_c   1.000
_cell.angle_alpha   90.00
_cell.angle_beta   90.00
_cell.angle_gamma   90.00
#
_symmetry.space_group_name_H-M   'P 1'
#
loop_
_entity.id
_entity.type
_entity.pdbx_description
1 polymer ?
#
loop_
_entity_poly.entity_id
_entity_poly.type
_entity_poly.pdbx_seq_one_letter_code
_entity_poly.pdbx_strand_id
1 'polypeptide(L)'
;MKRENNGKMRIIPLGGLEKIGMNITAFEYEDSIIVVDCGLSFPEEDMLGIDLVIPDVTYLKDNIQKVKGFVITHGHEDHIGALPYVLRELNLPIYATKLTMGIIEKKLTEHNLLRSTRRKVVRHGQSINLGQFRIEFIKTNHSIQDAAALAIYSPAGIVVHTGDFKVDYTPVYGDAIDLQRFAEIGKKGVLALMSDSTNAERPGFTQSERTVGITFDHVFAEHKDTRIIIATFASNVDRVQQIINTACKYDRKVVVEGRSMVNIIQVAQELGYLNVPDKTLIEIDQLKNYPPEKTVLITTGSQGESMAALSRMAADVHKKVTIMPGDTIIFSSNPIPGNEKSVSKVINELTAKGANVIFQDAHVSGHACQEELKLIYSLVKPKFAIPVHGEYRHLKANAGIARMLGIPKDNIFILKSGNVLEVSEKEAKVVDNVHTGEILVDGLGVGDVGNIVLRDRQHLAEDGIMIVVLTLEKGSNQLLAGPDIVSRGFVYVRESESLMEEARKVLTDAVEDCLTHQRNADWSKIKLVIRDTMNDFIWKRTKRRPMILPIIMDV
;
A
#
# COMPACT_ATOMS: atom_id res chain seq x y z
N MET A 1 10.93 -36.17 6.85
CA MET A 1 9.86 -37.03 6.29
C MET A 1 9.38 -36.38 5.00
N LYS A 2 9.62 -36.98 3.84
CA LYS A 2 8.98 -36.56 2.58
C LYS A 2 7.50 -36.85 2.73
N ARG A 3 6.67 -35.79 2.91
CA ARG A 3 5.20 -35.93 2.82
C ARG A 3 4.90 -36.25 1.34
N GLU A 4 4.38 -37.43 1.07
CA GLU A 4 3.82 -37.77 -0.24
C GLU A 4 2.66 -36.82 -0.51
N ASN A 5 2.82 -35.98 -1.52
CA ASN A 5 1.78 -35.06 -1.97
C ASN A 5 0.85 -35.87 -2.88
N ASN A 6 -0.19 -36.46 -2.29
CA ASN A 6 -1.15 -37.37 -2.95
C ASN A 6 -2.06 -36.64 -3.96
N GLY A 7 -1.49 -35.94 -4.96
CA GLY A 7 -2.26 -35.25 -6.00
C GLY A 7 -3.05 -34.04 -5.50
N LYS A 8 -2.61 -33.41 -4.41
CA LYS A 8 -3.23 -32.21 -3.83
C LYS A 8 -2.40 -30.96 -4.15
N MET A 9 -3.05 -29.89 -4.54
CA MET A 9 -2.44 -28.57 -4.65
C MET A 9 -2.57 -27.84 -3.32
N ARG A 10 -1.56 -27.07 -2.93
CA ARG A 10 -1.58 -26.17 -1.78
C ARG A 10 -1.73 -24.74 -2.24
N ILE A 11 -2.64 -24.02 -1.64
CA ILE A 11 -2.84 -22.58 -1.79
C ILE A 11 -2.43 -21.95 -0.46
N ILE A 12 -1.43 -21.06 -0.52
CA ILE A 12 -0.77 -20.50 0.67
C ILE A 12 -0.69 -18.99 0.52
N PRO A 13 -1.69 -18.25 1.02
CA PRO A 13 -1.61 -16.79 1.08
C PRO A 13 -0.49 -16.38 2.05
N LEU A 14 0.51 -15.66 1.55
CA LEU A 14 1.60 -15.11 2.37
C LEU A 14 1.31 -13.68 2.82
N GLY A 15 0.28 -13.05 2.25
CA GLY A 15 -0.21 -11.72 2.59
C GLY A 15 -1.53 -11.41 1.89
N GLY A 16 -2.07 -10.21 2.09
CA GLY A 16 -3.25 -9.69 1.38
C GLY A 16 -4.61 -10.20 1.86
N LEU A 17 -4.68 -10.87 3.02
CA LEU A 17 -5.93 -11.31 3.63
C LEU A 17 -6.21 -10.58 4.95
N GLU A 18 -7.50 -10.37 5.22
CA GLU A 18 -8.02 -9.59 6.37
C GLU A 18 -7.56 -8.12 6.38
N LYS A 19 -6.94 -7.64 5.29
CA LYS A 19 -6.49 -6.25 5.08
C LYS A 19 -6.48 -5.89 3.59
N ILE A 20 -6.33 -4.60 3.28
CA ILE A 20 -6.07 -4.11 1.92
C ILE A 20 -4.55 -3.97 1.72
N GLY A 21 -4.06 -4.47 0.59
CA GLY A 21 -2.64 -4.42 0.22
C GLY A 21 -1.86 -5.69 0.55
N MET A 22 -0.58 -5.69 0.18
CA MET A 22 0.39 -6.77 0.41
C MET A 22 -0.05 -8.12 -0.17
N ASN A 23 -0.65 -8.10 -1.37
CA ASN A 23 -1.14 -9.30 -2.03
C ASN A 23 0.02 -10.19 -2.49
N ILE A 24 0.06 -11.41 -1.98
CA ILE A 24 1.03 -12.43 -2.37
C ILE A 24 0.49 -13.81 -2.00
N THR A 25 0.39 -14.71 -2.98
CA THR A 25 -0.10 -16.08 -2.77
C THR A 25 0.79 -17.09 -3.47
N ALA A 26 1.27 -18.08 -2.73
CA ALA A 26 2.01 -19.21 -3.29
C ALA A 26 1.05 -20.37 -3.62
N PHE A 27 1.24 -20.97 -4.80
CA PHE A 27 0.59 -22.21 -5.22
C PHE A 27 1.67 -23.27 -5.31
N GLU A 28 1.53 -24.35 -4.54
CA GLU A 28 2.49 -25.45 -4.53
C GLU A 28 1.83 -26.74 -5.01
N TYR A 29 2.51 -27.40 -5.95
CA TYR A 29 2.20 -28.76 -6.36
C TYR A 29 3.52 -29.53 -6.53
N GLU A 30 3.74 -30.55 -5.71
CA GLU A 30 4.96 -31.38 -5.68
C GLU A 30 6.25 -30.53 -5.58
N ASP A 31 7.07 -30.50 -6.64
CA ASP A 31 8.36 -29.79 -6.72
C ASP A 31 8.25 -28.40 -7.34
N SER A 32 7.05 -27.91 -7.53
CA SER A 32 6.81 -26.64 -8.21
C SER A 32 5.99 -25.69 -7.34
N ILE A 33 6.49 -24.46 -7.21
CA ILE A 33 5.80 -23.34 -6.58
C ILE A 33 5.75 -22.18 -7.58
N ILE A 34 4.58 -21.62 -7.77
CA ILE A 34 4.40 -20.31 -8.43
C ILE A 34 3.89 -19.31 -7.41
N VAL A 35 4.23 -18.05 -7.59
CA VAL A 35 3.79 -16.97 -6.71
C VAL A 35 2.95 -15.99 -7.52
N VAL A 36 1.71 -15.78 -7.11
CA VAL A 36 0.81 -14.79 -7.70
C VAL A 36 0.92 -13.51 -6.90
N ASP A 37 1.32 -12.45 -7.59
CA ASP A 37 1.57 -11.11 -7.09
C ASP A 37 2.70 -11.03 -6.03
N CYS A 38 3.13 -9.81 -5.73
CA CYS A 38 4.13 -9.50 -4.70
C CYS A 38 3.98 -8.02 -4.32
N GLY A 39 2.91 -7.72 -3.61
CA GLY A 39 2.47 -6.38 -3.28
C GLY A 39 3.06 -5.86 -1.97
N LEU A 40 3.01 -4.53 -1.82
CA LEU A 40 3.24 -3.84 -0.55
C LEU A 40 1.91 -3.41 0.10
N SER A 41 1.97 -2.97 1.34
CA SER A 41 0.95 -2.12 1.97
C SER A 41 1.56 -0.82 2.49
N PHE A 42 0.72 0.20 2.65
CA PHE A 42 1.13 1.42 3.31
C PHE A 42 1.14 1.23 4.84
N PRO A 43 2.01 1.95 5.57
CA PRO A 43 2.05 1.86 7.03
C PRO A 43 0.77 2.40 7.66
N GLU A 44 0.39 1.86 8.82
CA GLU A 44 -0.68 2.39 9.66
C GLU A 44 -0.24 3.68 10.37
N GLU A 45 -1.20 4.47 10.89
CA GLU A 45 -0.92 5.78 11.52
C GLU A 45 0.06 5.69 12.71
N ASP A 46 0.10 4.56 13.41
CA ASP A 46 0.97 4.30 14.54
C ASP A 46 2.38 3.83 14.16
N MET A 47 2.59 3.47 12.89
CA MET A 47 3.90 3.08 12.36
C MET A 47 4.77 4.30 12.00
N LEU A 48 5.12 5.10 12.99
CA LEU A 48 5.82 6.37 12.82
C LEU A 48 7.17 6.20 12.10
N GLY A 49 7.33 6.94 10.99
CA GLY A 49 8.56 6.97 10.20
C GLY A 49 8.79 5.74 9.32
N ILE A 50 7.78 4.87 9.15
CA ILE A 50 7.83 3.77 8.20
C ILE A 50 7.31 4.28 6.85
N ASP A 51 8.03 3.96 5.76
CA ASP A 51 7.65 4.36 4.41
C ASP A 51 6.67 3.38 3.78
N LEU A 52 6.89 2.07 3.98
CA LEU A 52 6.06 1.01 3.44
C LEU A 52 6.27 -0.32 4.19
N VAL A 53 5.34 -1.25 3.97
CA VAL A 53 5.34 -2.58 4.57
C VAL A 53 5.35 -3.63 3.47
N ILE A 54 6.24 -4.63 3.56
CA ILE A 54 6.34 -5.73 2.60
C ILE A 54 6.10 -7.08 3.28
N PRO A 55 5.70 -8.11 2.52
CA PRO A 55 5.46 -9.43 3.08
C PRO A 55 6.77 -10.13 3.50
N ASP A 56 6.70 -10.91 4.57
CA ASP A 56 7.74 -11.89 4.88
C ASP A 56 7.67 -13.05 3.88
N VAL A 57 8.77 -13.28 3.19
CA VAL A 57 8.91 -14.32 2.16
C VAL A 57 9.78 -15.50 2.60
N THR A 58 9.93 -15.71 3.90
CA THR A 58 10.73 -16.81 4.48
C THR A 58 10.30 -18.16 3.92
N TYR A 59 8.99 -18.40 3.77
CA TYR A 59 8.49 -19.62 3.15
C TYR A 59 9.06 -19.85 1.73
N LEU A 60 9.17 -18.80 0.92
CA LEU A 60 9.73 -18.89 -0.44
C LEU A 60 11.25 -19.11 -0.41
N LYS A 61 11.96 -18.50 0.54
CA LYS A 61 13.41 -18.70 0.75
C LYS A 61 13.70 -20.14 1.11
N ASP A 62 12.97 -20.71 2.04
CA ASP A 62 13.12 -22.10 2.50
C ASP A 62 12.81 -23.13 1.40
N ASN A 63 12.01 -22.74 0.41
CA ASN A 63 11.58 -23.57 -0.70
C ASN A 63 12.10 -23.08 -2.06
N ILE A 64 13.16 -22.28 -2.10
CA ILE A 64 13.65 -21.59 -3.32
C ILE A 64 13.88 -22.53 -4.51
N GLN A 65 14.31 -23.77 -4.27
CA GLN A 65 14.52 -24.79 -5.30
C GLN A 65 13.25 -25.10 -6.11
N LYS A 66 12.08 -25.00 -5.46
CA LYS A 66 10.79 -25.29 -6.06
C LYS A 66 10.18 -24.05 -6.75
N VAL A 67 10.56 -22.83 -6.35
CA VAL A 67 9.93 -21.60 -6.84
C VAL A 67 10.31 -21.34 -8.29
N LYS A 68 9.30 -21.23 -9.16
CA LYS A 68 9.47 -21.06 -10.62
C LYS A 68 9.38 -19.60 -11.07
N GLY A 69 8.78 -18.72 -10.27
CA GLY A 69 8.70 -17.29 -10.57
C GLY A 69 7.43 -16.62 -10.05
N PHE A 70 7.38 -15.31 -10.28
CA PHE A 70 6.23 -14.45 -9.98
C PHE A 70 5.34 -14.32 -11.21
N VAL A 71 4.03 -14.48 -11.03
CA VAL A 71 2.99 -14.29 -12.04
C VAL A 71 2.11 -13.13 -11.58
N ILE A 72 2.15 -12.01 -12.29
CA ILE A 72 1.55 -10.76 -11.83
C ILE A 72 0.22 -10.51 -12.54
N THR A 73 -0.81 -10.22 -11.76
CA THR A 73 -2.15 -9.93 -12.25
C THR A 73 -2.27 -8.54 -12.86
N HIS A 74 -1.73 -7.51 -12.20
CA HIS A 74 -1.76 -6.12 -12.68
C HIS A 74 -0.72 -5.24 -11.95
N GLY A 75 -0.62 -3.97 -12.36
CA GLY A 75 0.48 -3.08 -11.98
C GLY A 75 0.23 -2.15 -10.78
N HIS A 76 -0.73 -2.41 -9.89
CA HIS A 76 -0.90 -1.65 -8.66
C HIS A 76 0.15 -1.99 -7.61
N GLU A 77 0.44 -1.03 -6.71
CA GLU A 77 1.48 -1.16 -5.68
C GLU A 77 1.25 -2.34 -4.74
N ASP A 78 0.03 -2.58 -4.39
CA ASP A 78 -0.39 -3.69 -3.52
C ASP A 78 -0.32 -5.07 -4.20
N HIS A 79 0.11 -5.12 -5.49
CA HIS A 79 0.38 -6.32 -6.28
C HIS A 79 1.82 -6.42 -6.79
N ILE A 80 2.55 -5.31 -6.94
CA ILE A 80 3.93 -5.32 -7.47
C ILE A 80 4.94 -4.59 -6.58
N GLY A 81 4.48 -3.83 -5.59
CA GLY A 81 5.32 -2.87 -4.89
C GLY A 81 6.44 -3.49 -4.06
N ALA A 82 6.29 -4.74 -3.59
CA ALA A 82 7.32 -5.44 -2.84
C ALA A 82 8.38 -6.12 -3.75
N LEU A 83 8.13 -6.25 -5.06
CA LEU A 83 9.06 -6.92 -5.99
C LEU A 83 10.51 -6.44 -5.88
N PRO A 84 10.82 -5.12 -5.84
CA PRO A 84 12.20 -4.66 -5.78
C PRO A 84 12.94 -5.11 -4.51
N TYR A 85 12.22 -5.26 -3.40
CA TYR A 85 12.77 -5.69 -2.12
C TYR A 85 12.98 -7.21 -2.11
N VAL A 86 11.97 -7.97 -2.50
CA VAL A 86 11.99 -9.42 -2.52
C VAL A 86 13.00 -9.97 -3.53
N LEU A 87 13.12 -9.35 -4.71
CA LEU A 87 14.05 -9.79 -5.75
C LEU A 87 15.53 -9.57 -5.41
N ARG A 88 15.87 -8.73 -4.45
CA ARG A 88 17.24 -8.64 -3.91
C ARG A 88 17.67 -9.94 -3.24
N GLU A 89 16.72 -10.64 -2.62
CA GLU A 89 16.95 -11.89 -1.92
C GLU A 89 16.62 -13.12 -2.78
N LEU A 90 15.56 -13.02 -3.60
CA LEU A 90 15.02 -14.10 -4.42
C LEU A 90 15.08 -13.70 -5.89
N ASN A 91 16.17 -13.98 -6.59
CA ASN A 91 16.32 -13.63 -8.00
C ASN A 91 15.48 -14.56 -8.91
N LEU A 92 14.16 -14.33 -8.89
CA LEU A 92 13.16 -15.12 -9.62
C LEU A 92 12.68 -14.42 -10.88
N PRO A 93 12.27 -15.15 -11.93
CA PRO A 93 11.68 -14.57 -13.13
C PRO A 93 10.28 -13.99 -12.84
N ILE A 94 9.92 -12.94 -13.58
CA ILE A 94 8.61 -12.27 -13.51
C ILE A 94 7.87 -12.48 -14.84
N TYR A 95 6.58 -12.76 -14.75
CA TYR A 95 5.64 -12.91 -15.87
C TYR A 95 4.48 -11.95 -15.68
N ALA A 96 4.26 -11.03 -16.61
CA ALA A 96 3.22 -10.02 -16.52
C ALA A 96 2.77 -9.55 -17.91
N THR A 97 1.63 -8.88 -17.99
CA THR A 97 1.16 -8.20 -19.20
C THR A 97 2.05 -7.01 -19.54
N LYS A 98 1.89 -6.45 -20.73
CA LYS A 98 2.82 -5.48 -21.30
C LYS A 98 2.93 -4.19 -20.48
N LEU A 99 1.79 -3.57 -20.09
CA LEU A 99 1.81 -2.35 -19.29
C LEU A 99 2.32 -2.63 -17.87
N THR A 100 1.82 -3.69 -17.25
CA THR A 100 2.27 -4.13 -15.92
C THR A 100 3.79 -4.35 -15.89
N MET A 101 4.34 -5.00 -16.92
CA MET A 101 5.79 -5.20 -17.03
C MET A 101 6.55 -3.89 -17.19
N GLY A 102 6.04 -2.94 -17.98
CA GLY A 102 6.66 -1.61 -18.14
C GLY A 102 6.74 -0.84 -16.81
N ILE A 103 5.70 -0.92 -15.99
CA ILE A 103 5.67 -0.31 -14.64
C ILE A 103 6.70 -1.01 -13.73
N ILE A 104 6.74 -2.34 -13.75
CA ILE A 104 7.73 -3.13 -12.98
C ILE A 104 9.16 -2.76 -13.42
N GLU A 105 9.43 -2.64 -14.71
CA GLU A 105 10.75 -2.28 -15.24
C GLU A 105 11.22 -0.91 -14.75
N LYS A 106 10.30 0.05 -14.65
CA LYS A 106 10.62 1.38 -14.08
C LYS A 106 11.06 1.25 -12.62
N LYS A 107 10.31 0.50 -11.81
CA LYS A 107 10.67 0.21 -10.40
C LYS A 107 12.00 -0.52 -10.27
N LEU A 108 12.22 -1.55 -11.07
CA LEU A 108 13.48 -2.29 -11.07
C LEU A 108 14.66 -1.40 -11.46
N THR A 109 14.45 -0.42 -12.35
CA THR A 109 15.46 0.57 -12.72
C THR A 109 15.84 1.46 -11.54
N GLU A 110 14.84 1.99 -10.81
CA GLU A 110 15.05 2.81 -9.61
C GLU A 110 15.83 2.08 -8.52
N HIS A 111 15.67 0.74 -8.43
CA HIS A 111 16.35 -0.11 -7.46
C HIS A 111 17.62 -0.81 -8.00
N ASN A 112 18.07 -0.48 -9.23
CA ASN A 112 19.23 -1.07 -9.92
C ASN A 112 19.13 -2.60 -10.15
N LEU A 113 17.92 -3.13 -10.28
CA LEU A 113 17.64 -4.57 -10.45
C LEU A 113 17.27 -4.96 -11.89
N LEU A 114 17.08 -3.98 -12.79
CA LEU A 114 16.58 -4.24 -14.15
C LEU A 114 17.44 -5.24 -14.92
N ARG A 115 18.76 -5.16 -14.81
CA ARG A 115 19.70 -6.02 -15.57
C ARG A 115 19.78 -7.43 -15.01
N SER A 116 19.58 -7.63 -13.71
CA SER A 116 19.71 -8.93 -13.04
C SER A 116 18.41 -9.73 -13.06
N THR A 117 17.25 -9.10 -13.25
CA THR A 117 15.94 -9.74 -13.19
C THR A 117 15.49 -10.24 -14.56
N ARG A 118 15.13 -11.52 -14.65
CA ARG A 118 14.52 -12.12 -15.85
C ARG A 118 13.05 -11.74 -15.92
N ARG A 119 12.61 -11.22 -17.06
CA ARG A 119 11.27 -10.72 -17.30
C ARG A 119 10.69 -11.31 -18.58
N LYS A 120 9.41 -11.64 -18.56
CA LYS A 120 8.69 -12.15 -19.72
C LYS A 120 7.31 -11.50 -19.82
N VAL A 121 7.09 -10.77 -20.90
CA VAL A 121 5.78 -10.21 -21.22
C VAL A 121 4.88 -11.34 -21.74
N VAL A 122 3.65 -11.39 -21.21
CA VAL A 122 2.60 -12.34 -21.58
C VAL A 122 1.40 -11.55 -22.11
N ARG A 123 0.67 -12.09 -23.08
CA ARG A 123 -0.55 -11.48 -23.62
C ARG A 123 -1.79 -12.16 -23.04
N HIS A 124 -2.90 -11.44 -23.00
CA HIS A 124 -4.18 -12.05 -22.70
C HIS A 124 -4.47 -13.19 -23.68
N GLY A 125 -5.07 -14.28 -23.19
CA GLY A 125 -5.29 -15.53 -23.92
C GLY A 125 -4.06 -16.42 -24.03
N GLN A 126 -2.86 -15.94 -23.70
CA GLN A 126 -1.64 -16.75 -23.70
C GLN A 126 -1.51 -17.58 -22.43
N SER A 127 -0.98 -18.80 -22.59
CA SER A 127 -0.57 -19.65 -21.45
C SER A 127 0.94 -19.76 -21.37
N ILE A 128 1.45 -19.90 -20.14
CA ILE A 128 2.85 -20.19 -19.82
C ILE A 128 2.93 -21.46 -18.98
N ASN A 129 4.04 -22.20 -19.08
CA ASN A 129 4.30 -23.37 -18.27
C ASN A 129 5.42 -23.09 -17.27
N LEU A 130 5.15 -23.34 -15.99
CA LEU A 130 6.06 -23.14 -14.87
C LEU A 130 6.07 -24.39 -13.98
N GLY A 131 7.00 -25.29 -14.23
CA GLY A 131 7.02 -26.60 -13.58
C GLY A 131 5.74 -27.39 -13.88
N GLN A 132 5.04 -27.82 -12.85
CA GLN A 132 3.77 -28.57 -12.95
C GLN A 132 2.55 -27.68 -13.26
N PHE A 133 2.73 -26.37 -13.34
CA PHE A 133 1.65 -25.42 -13.59
C PHE A 133 1.63 -24.93 -15.02
N ARG A 134 0.43 -24.86 -15.61
CA ARG A 134 0.14 -24.07 -16.81
C ARG A 134 -0.78 -22.92 -16.40
N ILE A 135 -0.34 -21.69 -16.63
CA ILE A 135 -1.04 -20.48 -16.23
C ILE A 135 -1.51 -19.74 -17.48
N GLU A 136 -2.79 -19.48 -17.58
CA GLU A 136 -3.42 -18.71 -18.65
C GLU A 136 -3.82 -17.34 -18.14
N PHE A 137 -3.48 -16.29 -18.89
CA PHE A 137 -3.83 -14.90 -18.59
C PHE A 137 -5.16 -14.55 -19.28
N ILE A 138 -6.19 -14.26 -18.49
CA ILE A 138 -7.54 -13.94 -18.98
C ILE A 138 -7.73 -12.43 -18.88
N LYS A 139 -8.25 -11.80 -19.94
CA LYS A 139 -8.54 -10.36 -19.94
C LYS A 139 -9.59 -10.02 -18.89
N THR A 140 -9.26 -9.05 -18.01
CA THR A 140 -10.20 -8.40 -17.08
C THR A 140 -10.17 -6.89 -17.26
N ASN A 141 -11.14 -6.20 -16.64
CA ASN A 141 -11.11 -4.75 -16.48
C ASN A 141 -10.89 -4.42 -15.01
N HIS A 142 -10.09 -3.40 -14.77
CA HIS A 142 -9.85 -2.84 -13.46
C HIS A 142 -9.62 -1.32 -13.59
N SER A 143 -9.18 -0.63 -12.53
CA SER A 143 -8.80 0.80 -12.59
C SER A 143 -7.43 1.04 -13.23
N ILE A 144 -6.72 -0.01 -13.62
CA ILE A 144 -5.50 0.02 -14.42
C ILE A 144 -5.66 -0.85 -15.66
N GLN A 145 -5.13 -0.38 -16.77
CA GLN A 145 -5.18 -1.14 -18.02
C GLN A 145 -4.31 -2.40 -17.94
N ASP A 146 -4.60 -3.35 -18.81
CA ASP A 146 -3.85 -4.60 -18.97
C ASP A 146 -3.94 -5.57 -17.76
N ALA A 147 -4.92 -5.37 -16.88
CA ALA A 147 -5.19 -6.30 -15.78
C ALA A 147 -5.61 -7.68 -16.31
N ALA A 148 -5.21 -8.74 -15.60
CA ALA A 148 -5.50 -10.11 -15.96
C ALA A 148 -5.96 -10.93 -14.75
N ALA A 149 -6.99 -11.75 -14.98
CA ALA A 149 -7.26 -12.91 -14.15
C ALA A 149 -6.38 -14.08 -14.60
N LEU A 150 -6.18 -15.05 -13.73
CA LEU A 150 -5.34 -16.21 -13.99
C LEU A 150 -6.15 -17.50 -13.88
N ALA A 151 -6.09 -18.36 -14.92
CA ALA A 151 -6.50 -19.75 -14.78
C ALA A 151 -5.24 -20.60 -14.57
N ILE A 152 -5.11 -21.18 -13.39
CA ILE A 152 -3.96 -21.95 -12.92
C ILE A 152 -4.32 -23.43 -13.02
N TYR A 153 -3.77 -24.10 -14.01
CA TYR A 153 -3.96 -25.53 -14.25
C TYR A 153 -2.85 -26.32 -13.59
N SER A 154 -3.21 -27.35 -12.85
CA SER A 154 -2.31 -28.34 -12.27
C SER A 154 -2.91 -29.73 -12.43
N PRO A 155 -2.17 -30.82 -12.15
CA PRO A 155 -2.75 -32.17 -12.11
C PRO A 155 -3.83 -32.35 -11.04
N ALA A 156 -3.90 -31.47 -10.00
CA ALA A 156 -4.96 -31.49 -8.99
C ALA A 156 -6.27 -30.85 -9.47
N GLY A 157 -6.24 -30.07 -10.56
CA GLY A 157 -7.40 -29.35 -11.09
C GLY A 157 -7.09 -27.91 -11.47
N ILE A 158 -8.16 -27.13 -11.74
CA ILE A 158 -8.08 -25.74 -12.18
C ILE A 158 -8.45 -24.82 -11.02
N VAL A 159 -7.60 -23.85 -10.72
CA VAL A 159 -7.93 -22.73 -9.84
C VAL A 159 -8.00 -21.46 -10.70
N VAL A 160 -9.06 -20.68 -10.48
CA VAL A 160 -9.20 -19.35 -11.08
C VAL A 160 -8.92 -18.30 -10.02
N HIS A 161 -7.98 -17.40 -10.28
CA HIS A 161 -7.71 -16.21 -9.48
C HIS A 161 -8.16 -14.99 -10.29
N THR A 162 -9.14 -14.22 -9.78
CA THR A 162 -9.69 -13.10 -10.56
C THR A 162 -8.69 -11.97 -10.75
N GLY A 163 -7.66 -11.86 -9.88
CA GLY A 163 -7.02 -10.58 -9.63
C GLY A 163 -8.07 -9.57 -9.17
N ASP A 164 -7.74 -8.31 -9.22
CA ASP A 164 -8.72 -7.24 -9.01
C ASP A 164 -9.48 -7.01 -10.30
N PHE A 165 -10.79 -6.91 -10.22
CA PHE A 165 -11.62 -6.82 -11.41
C PHE A 165 -12.93 -6.07 -11.22
N LYS A 166 -13.46 -5.57 -12.31
CA LYS A 166 -14.87 -5.18 -12.49
C LYS A 166 -15.39 -5.68 -13.82
N VAL A 167 -16.70 -5.65 -14.02
CA VAL A 167 -17.32 -5.96 -15.30
C VAL A 167 -17.67 -4.65 -16.01
N ASP A 168 -16.79 -4.15 -16.86
CA ASP A 168 -17.03 -2.97 -17.68
C ASP A 168 -17.26 -3.38 -19.14
N TYR A 169 -18.50 -3.23 -19.60
CA TYR A 169 -18.87 -3.55 -20.97
C TYR A 169 -18.48 -2.48 -21.99
N THR A 170 -18.12 -1.30 -21.51
CA THR A 170 -17.76 -0.14 -22.34
C THR A 170 -16.49 0.53 -21.83
N PRO A 171 -15.37 -0.22 -21.71
CA PRO A 171 -14.13 0.36 -21.20
C PRO A 171 -13.67 1.54 -22.05
N VAL A 172 -12.87 2.43 -21.47
CA VAL A 172 -12.31 3.59 -22.17
C VAL A 172 -11.34 3.16 -23.24
N TYR A 173 -10.50 2.17 -22.92
CA TYR A 173 -9.48 1.61 -23.81
C TYR A 173 -9.54 0.08 -23.81
N GLY A 174 -9.25 -0.52 -24.99
CA GLY A 174 -9.19 -1.95 -25.17
C GLY A 174 -10.55 -2.65 -25.08
N ASP A 175 -10.50 -3.96 -24.83
CA ASP A 175 -11.67 -4.82 -24.82
C ASP A 175 -12.28 -4.96 -23.41
N ALA A 176 -13.57 -5.30 -23.36
CA ALA A 176 -14.25 -5.68 -22.14
C ALA A 176 -13.65 -6.97 -21.55
N ILE A 177 -13.98 -7.24 -20.29
CA ILE A 177 -13.63 -8.51 -19.62
C ILE A 177 -14.09 -9.71 -20.43
N ASP A 178 -13.24 -10.73 -20.57
CA ASP A 178 -13.53 -11.94 -21.34
C ASP A 178 -14.43 -12.92 -20.56
N LEU A 179 -15.69 -12.56 -20.40
CA LEU A 179 -16.70 -13.38 -19.71
C LEU A 179 -16.91 -14.73 -20.40
N GLN A 180 -16.75 -14.79 -21.75
CA GLN A 180 -16.85 -16.03 -22.48
C GLN A 180 -15.77 -17.01 -22.03
N ARG A 181 -14.55 -16.54 -21.83
CA ARG A 181 -13.45 -17.39 -21.38
C ARG A 181 -13.66 -17.93 -19.98
N PHE A 182 -14.18 -17.13 -19.06
CA PHE A 182 -14.58 -17.61 -17.74
C PHE A 182 -15.63 -18.73 -17.82
N ALA A 183 -16.64 -18.59 -18.68
CA ALA A 183 -17.66 -19.62 -18.89
C ALA A 183 -17.08 -20.91 -19.51
N GLU A 184 -16.17 -20.79 -20.49
CA GLU A 184 -15.49 -21.93 -21.11
C GLU A 184 -14.63 -22.71 -20.09
N ILE A 185 -13.93 -22.01 -19.20
CA ILE A 185 -13.15 -22.61 -18.12
C ILE A 185 -14.08 -23.27 -17.10
N GLY A 186 -15.20 -22.62 -16.76
CA GLY A 186 -16.23 -23.18 -15.88
C GLY A 186 -16.78 -24.52 -16.39
N LYS A 187 -16.99 -24.66 -17.72
CA LYS A 187 -17.41 -25.94 -18.33
C LYS A 187 -16.39 -27.07 -18.19
N LYS A 188 -15.09 -26.75 -18.02
CA LYS A 188 -14.05 -27.76 -17.80
C LYS A 188 -14.02 -28.31 -16.38
N GLY A 189 -14.75 -27.68 -15.46
CA GLY A 189 -14.72 -27.97 -14.03
C GLY A 189 -13.61 -27.17 -13.33
N VAL A 190 -14.01 -26.25 -12.47
CA VAL A 190 -13.11 -25.42 -11.65
C VAL A 190 -13.10 -25.91 -10.22
N LEU A 191 -11.90 -26.20 -9.73
CA LEU A 191 -11.69 -26.69 -8.37
C LEU A 191 -11.93 -25.58 -7.36
N ALA A 192 -11.30 -24.42 -7.55
CA ALA A 192 -11.48 -23.28 -6.65
C ALA A 192 -11.51 -21.95 -7.41
N LEU A 193 -12.26 -20.98 -6.88
CA LEU A 193 -12.25 -19.59 -7.30
C LEU A 193 -11.71 -18.73 -6.15
N MET A 194 -10.61 -18.05 -6.39
CA MET A 194 -10.08 -16.97 -5.56
C MET A 194 -10.58 -15.64 -6.12
N SER A 195 -11.49 -14.98 -5.42
CA SER A 195 -12.22 -13.82 -5.94
C SER A 195 -11.98 -12.57 -5.11
N ASP A 196 -11.69 -11.45 -5.78
CA ASP A 196 -11.65 -10.11 -5.21
C ASP A 196 -12.90 -9.84 -4.35
N SER A 197 -12.70 -9.24 -3.18
CA SER A 197 -13.77 -9.00 -2.22
C SER A 197 -13.96 -7.54 -1.85
N THR A 198 -13.15 -6.62 -2.38
CA THR A 198 -13.07 -5.21 -1.95
C THR A 198 -14.43 -4.51 -1.93
N ASN A 199 -15.29 -4.75 -2.92
CA ASN A 199 -16.63 -4.17 -3.00
C ASN A 199 -17.76 -5.19 -2.75
N ALA A 200 -17.49 -6.32 -2.12
CA ALA A 200 -18.49 -7.37 -1.89
C ALA A 200 -19.68 -6.93 -1.01
N GLU A 201 -19.55 -5.86 -0.24
CA GLU A 201 -20.64 -5.27 0.55
C GLU A 201 -21.53 -4.33 -0.28
N ARG A 202 -21.08 -3.88 -1.45
CA ARG A 202 -21.80 -2.91 -2.29
C ARG A 202 -22.81 -3.62 -3.20
N PRO A 203 -24.10 -3.27 -3.16
CA PRO A 203 -25.10 -3.84 -4.07
C PRO A 203 -24.91 -3.34 -5.50
N GLY A 204 -25.47 -4.07 -6.46
CA GLY A 204 -25.50 -3.70 -7.86
C GLY A 204 -24.19 -3.96 -8.61
N PHE A 205 -23.92 -3.12 -9.60
CA PHE A 205 -22.76 -3.17 -10.48
C PHE A 205 -21.88 -1.94 -10.30
N THR A 206 -20.59 -2.09 -10.54
CA THR A 206 -19.66 -0.96 -10.66
C THR A 206 -19.88 -0.26 -12.00
N GLN A 207 -19.94 1.07 -11.97
CA GLN A 207 -20.13 1.85 -13.20
C GLN A 207 -18.92 1.76 -14.14
N SER A 208 -19.18 2.02 -15.44
CA SER A 208 -18.10 2.13 -16.42
C SER A 208 -17.21 3.35 -16.14
N GLU A 209 -15.91 3.20 -16.38
CA GLU A 209 -14.95 4.31 -16.29
C GLU A 209 -15.30 5.48 -17.22
N ARG A 210 -16.02 5.23 -18.32
CA ARG A 210 -16.49 6.29 -19.24
C ARG A 210 -17.39 7.32 -18.58
N THR A 211 -18.12 6.96 -17.51
CA THR A 211 -18.99 7.92 -16.80
C THR A 211 -18.21 9.07 -16.20
N VAL A 212 -16.97 8.84 -15.76
CA VAL A 212 -16.08 9.88 -15.24
C VAL A 212 -15.72 10.92 -16.31
N GLY A 213 -15.52 10.46 -17.56
CA GLY A 213 -15.28 11.37 -18.69
C GLY A 213 -16.46 12.31 -18.99
N ILE A 214 -17.71 11.85 -18.77
CA ILE A 214 -18.90 12.69 -18.87
C ILE A 214 -18.89 13.76 -17.76
N THR A 215 -18.54 13.37 -16.54
CA THR A 215 -18.39 14.33 -15.42
C THR A 215 -17.32 15.38 -15.71
N PHE A 216 -16.16 14.97 -16.25
CA PHE A 216 -15.13 15.93 -16.65
C PHE A 216 -15.63 16.91 -17.71
N ASP A 217 -16.36 16.42 -18.72
CA ASP A 217 -16.91 17.29 -19.76
C ASP A 217 -17.86 18.35 -19.21
N HIS A 218 -18.74 17.98 -18.25
CA HIS A 218 -19.63 18.92 -17.58
C HIS A 218 -18.83 19.94 -16.75
N VAL A 219 -17.87 19.49 -15.94
CA VAL A 219 -17.07 20.40 -15.10
C VAL A 219 -16.26 21.38 -15.96
N PHE A 220 -15.66 20.92 -17.06
CA PHE A 220 -14.92 21.81 -17.96
C PHE A 220 -15.83 22.81 -18.67
N ALA A 221 -17.07 22.42 -18.98
CA ALA A 221 -18.06 23.33 -19.56
C ALA A 221 -18.52 24.41 -18.59
N GLU A 222 -18.69 24.08 -17.30
CA GLU A 222 -19.12 25.01 -16.26
C GLU A 222 -18.00 25.94 -15.79
N HIS A 223 -16.75 25.46 -15.80
CA HIS A 223 -15.57 26.15 -15.28
C HIS A 223 -14.60 26.61 -16.38
N LYS A 224 -15.14 27.29 -17.41
CA LYS A 224 -14.34 27.74 -18.58
C LYS A 224 -13.29 28.78 -18.25
N ASP A 225 -13.55 29.61 -17.25
CA ASP A 225 -12.76 30.79 -16.90
C ASP A 225 -11.80 30.53 -15.71
N THR A 226 -11.66 29.26 -15.28
CA THR A 226 -10.81 28.89 -14.14
C THR A 226 -9.76 27.90 -14.54
N ARG A 227 -8.63 27.86 -13.81
CA ARG A 227 -7.67 26.77 -13.87
C ARG A 227 -8.28 25.51 -13.27
N ILE A 228 -8.07 24.36 -13.90
CA ILE A 228 -8.54 23.08 -13.42
C ILE A 228 -7.36 22.23 -12.93
N ILE A 229 -7.48 21.69 -11.73
CA ILE A 229 -6.49 20.78 -11.11
C ILE A 229 -7.21 19.48 -10.78
N ILE A 230 -6.72 18.34 -11.28
CA ILE A 230 -7.34 17.04 -11.10
C ILE A 230 -6.38 16.12 -10.37
N ALA A 231 -6.73 15.73 -9.16
CA ALA A 231 -6.00 14.74 -8.39
C ALA A 231 -6.58 13.34 -8.62
N THR A 232 -5.75 12.41 -9.03
CA THR A 232 -6.15 11.03 -9.30
C THR A 232 -5.04 10.05 -9.00
N PHE A 233 -5.34 8.74 -9.02
CA PHE A 233 -4.32 7.70 -8.97
C PHE A 233 -3.46 7.71 -10.23
N ALA A 234 -2.15 7.66 -10.04
CA ALA A 234 -1.19 7.66 -11.14
C ALA A 234 -1.37 6.45 -12.09
N SER A 235 -1.80 5.33 -11.54
CA SER A 235 -2.00 4.06 -12.27
C SER A 235 -3.23 4.06 -13.18
N ASN A 236 -4.20 4.98 -12.97
CA ASN A 236 -5.42 5.00 -13.77
C ASN A 236 -5.20 5.73 -15.10
N VAL A 237 -4.54 5.04 -16.04
CA VAL A 237 -4.19 5.56 -17.37
C VAL A 237 -5.44 5.92 -18.18
N ASP A 238 -6.54 5.18 -18.03
CA ASP A 238 -7.83 5.46 -18.70
C ASP A 238 -8.40 6.82 -18.27
N ARG A 239 -8.30 7.14 -16.98
CA ARG A 239 -8.74 8.43 -16.44
C ARG A 239 -7.87 9.57 -16.94
N VAL A 240 -6.56 9.37 -16.96
CA VAL A 240 -5.61 10.33 -17.54
C VAL A 240 -5.93 10.58 -19.02
N GLN A 241 -6.24 9.53 -19.80
CA GLN A 241 -6.64 9.68 -21.19
C GLN A 241 -7.92 10.51 -21.33
N GLN A 242 -8.92 10.27 -20.49
CA GLN A 242 -10.16 11.04 -20.50
C GLN A 242 -9.92 12.52 -20.15
N ILE A 243 -9.06 12.80 -19.17
CA ILE A 243 -8.66 14.17 -18.81
C ILE A 243 -7.99 14.87 -20.00
N ILE A 244 -7.03 14.21 -20.64
CA ILE A 244 -6.32 14.75 -21.82
C ILE A 244 -7.29 15.02 -22.97
N ASN A 245 -8.18 14.08 -23.27
CA ASN A 245 -9.19 14.24 -24.33
C ASN A 245 -10.12 15.43 -24.04
N THR A 246 -10.55 15.59 -22.79
CA THR A 246 -11.39 16.72 -22.38
C THR A 246 -10.61 18.04 -22.46
N ALA A 247 -9.37 18.07 -21.99
CA ALA A 247 -8.53 19.25 -22.09
C ALA A 247 -8.33 19.69 -23.55
N CYS A 248 -8.08 18.75 -24.47
CA CYS A 248 -7.98 19.04 -25.90
C CYS A 248 -9.30 19.61 -26.47
N LYS A 249 -10.44 19.04 -26.08
CA LYS A 249 -11.78 19.53 -26.52
C LYS A 249 -12.01 20.99 -26.13
N TYR A 250 -11.50 21.42 -24.97
CA TYR A 250 -11.64 22.80 -24.47
C TYR A 250 -10.41 23.68 -24.76
N ASP A 251 -9.49 23.24 -25.65
CA ASP A 251 -8.28 23.96 -26.03
C ASP A 251 -7.42 24.37 -24.80
N ARG A 252 -7.19 23.42 -23.89
CA ARG A 252 -6.37 23.60 -22.69
C ARG A 252 -5.07 22.82 -22.79
N LYS A 253 -3.99 23.36 -22.22
CA LYS A 253 -2.71 22.68 -22.03
C LYS A 253 -2.73 21.84 -20.75
N VAL A 254 -2.06 20.71 -20.79
CA VAL A 254 -2.02 19.77 -19.66
C VAL A 254 -0.61 19.74 -19.08
N VAL A 255 -0.52 19.91 -17.77
CA VAL A 255 0.69 19.71 -16.97
C VAL A 255 0.51 18.49 -16.10
N VAL A 256 1.53 17.66 -16.00
CA VAL A 256 1.55 16.47 -15.14
C VAL A 256 2.50 16.72 -13.97
N GLU A 257 2.02 16.56 -12.74
CA GLU A 257 2.80 16.78 -11.53
C GLU A 257 2.71 15.60 -10.55
N GLY A 258 3.86 15.26 -9.99
CA GLY A 258 4.05 14.10 -9.13
C GLY A 258 4.88 13.01 -9.81
N ARG A 259 5.94 12.55 -9.11
CA ARG A 259 6.94 11.62 -9.68
C ARG A 259 6.30 10.34 -10.24
N SER A 260 5.43 9.69 -9.48
CA SER A 260 4.75 8.46 -9.91
C SER A 260 3.85 8.69 -11.12
N MET A 261 3.12 9.84 -11.16
CA MET A 261 2.27 10.22 -12.29
C MET A 261 3.09 10.39 -13.57
N VAL A 262 4.17 11.15 -13.52
CA VAL A 262 5.08 11.37 -14.67
C VAL A 262 5.65 10.03 -15.15
N ASN A 263 6.12 9.18 -14.24
CA ASN A 263 6.70 7.88 -14.60
C ASN A 263 5.70 6.96 -15.31
N ILE A 264 4.47 6.84 -14.78
CA ILE A 264 3.46 5.96 -15.37
C ILE A 264 2.96 6.50 -16.71
N ILE A 265 2.73 7.80 -16.81
CA ILE A 265 2.33 8.44 -18.08
C ILE A 265 3.39 8.22 -19.16
N GLN A 266 4.67 8.39 -18.83
CA GLN A 266 5.76 8.12 -19.75
C GLN A 266 5.74 6.66 -20.25
N VAL A 267 5.66 5.70 -19.34
CA VAL A 267 5.57 4.26 -19.69
C VAL A 267 4.34 3.98 -20.55
N ALA A 268 3.18 4.54 -20.19
CA ALA A 268 1.95 4.33 -20.94
C ALA A 268 2.01 4.90 -22.37
N GLN A 269 2.64 6.07 -22.55
CA GLN A 269 2.90 6.66 -23.88
C GLN A 269 3.87 5.81 -24.72
N GLU A 270 5.02 5.44 -24.16
CA GLU A 270 6.04 4.63 -24.84
C GLU A 270 5.49 3.28 -25.29
N LEU A 271 4.58 2.67 -24.51
CA LEU A 271 3.98 1.40 -24.81
C LEU A 271 2.70 1.50 -25.66
N GLY A 272 2.20 2.72 -25.95
CA GLY A 272 1.01 2.97 -26.77
C GLY A 272 -0.34 2.81 -26.05
N TYR A 273 -0.35 2.88 -24.71
CA TYR A 273 -1.59 2.85 -23.89
C TYR A 273 -2.17 4.25 -23.66
N LEU A 274 -1.41 5.29 -23.90
CA LEU A 274 -1.84 6.68 -23.78
C LEU A 274 -1.57 7.42 -25.08
N ASN A 275 -2.60 8.02 -25.67
CA ASN A 275 -2.49 8.86 -26.86
C ASN A 275 -2.56 10.34 -26.45
N VAL A 276 -1.48 11.05 -26.69
CA VAL A 276 -1.39 12.47 -26.38
C VAL A 276 -1.19 13.26 -27.68
N PRO A 277 -2.15 14.10 -28.07
CA PRO A 277 -1.98 14.97 -29.22
C PRO A 277 -0.80 15.92 -29.04
N ASP A 278 -0.12 16.23 -30.16
CA ASP A 278 1.02 17.14 -30.16
C ASP A 278 0.73 18.47 -29.44
N LYS A 279 1.71 18.96 -28.70
CA LYS A 279 1.66 20.24 -27.97
C LYS A 279 0.55 20.33 -26.89
N THR A 280 -0.08 19.22 -26.51
CA THR A 280 -1.06 19.19 -25.42
C THR A 280 -0.36 19.16 -24.06
N LEU A 281 0.60 18.25 -23.88
CA LEU A 281 1.43 18.23 -22.66
C LEU A 281 2.48 19.33 -22.74
N ILE A 282 2.62 20.06 -21.64
CA ILE A 282 3.65 21.07 -21.44
C ILE A 282 4.38 20.81 -20.13
N GLU A 283 5.63 21.24 -20.07
CA GLU A 283 6.42 21.18 -18.83
C GLU A 283 5.87 22.16 -17.79
N ILE A 284 5.97 21.82 -16.51
CA ILE A 284 5.46 22.66 -15.43
C ILE A 284 6.05 24.07 -15.43
N ASP A 285 7.30 24.25 -15.88
CA ASP A 285 7.96 25.56 -15.99
C ASP A 285 7.36 26.44 -17.09
N GLN A 286 6.64 25.85 -18.03
CA GLN A 286 5.91 26.56 -19.10
C GLN A 286 4.51 27.01 -18.65
N LEU A 287 4.01 26.56 -17.49
CA LEU A 287 2.68 26.90 -16.97
C LEU A 287 2.45 28.42 -16.92
N LYS A 288 3.47 29.18 -16.54
CA LYS A 288 3.45 30.66 -16.47
C LYS A 288 3.25 31.36 -17.84
N ASN A 289 3.42 30.65 -18.94
CA ASN A 289 3.26 31.19 -20.29
C ASN A 289 1.83 31.09 -20.81
N TYR A 290 0.94 30.49 -20.06
CA TYR A 290 -0.47 30.28 -20.41
C TYR A 290 -1.38 30.91 -19.36
N PRO A 291 -2.50 31.51 -19.76
CA PRO A 291 -3.46 32.00 -18.82
C PRO A 291 -4.10 30.82 -18.03
N PRO A 292 -4.47 31.02 -16.77
CA PRO A 292 -4.96 29.94 -15.89
C PRO A 292 -6.09 29.11 -16.51
N GLU A 293 -7.06 29.76 -17.14
CA GLU A 293 -8.22 29.13 -17.79
C GLU A 293 -7.86 28.25 -19.00
N LYS A 294 -6.64 28.36 -19.51
CA LYS A 294 -6.11 27.52 -20.59
C LYS A 294 -5.25 26.37 -20.07
N THR A 295 -5.28 26.09 -18.78
CA THR A 295 -4.43 25.07 -18.19
C THR A 295 -5.21 24.05 -17.38
N VAL A 296 -4.71 22.83 -17.40
CA VAL A 296 -5.16 21.70 -16.58
C VAL A 296 -3.94 21.06 -15.94
N LEU A 297 -3.99 20.84 -14.64
CA LEU A 297 -2.95 20.09 -13.93
C LEU A 297 -3.50 18.71 -13.56
N ILE A 298 -2.78 17.64 -13.91
CA ILE A 298 -3.02 16.30 -13.42
C ILE A 298 -1.99 16.02 -12.33
N THR A 299 -2.44 15.65 -11.13
CA THR A 299 -1.56 15.56 -9.98
C THR A 299 -1.85 14.34 -9.10
N THR A 300 -0.85 13.94 -8.31
CA THR A 300 -1.01 12.98 -7.20
C THR A 300 -1.48 13.68 -5.93
N GLY A 301 -1.84 12.92 -4.90
CA GLY A 301 -2.25 13.44 -3.59
C GLY A 301 -3.74 13.40 -3.35
N SER A 302 -4.47 12.62 -4.15
CA SER A 302 -5.89 12.39 -3.97
C SER A 302 -6.23 11.58 -2.70
N GLN A 303 -5.24 11.00 -2.04
CA GLN A 303 -5.35 10.26 -0.78
C GLN A 303 -4.88 11.06 0.44
N GLY A 304 -4.50 12.33 0.26
CA GLY A 304 -4.07 13.22 1.34
C GLY A 304 -2.65 12.93 1.87
N GLU A 305 -1.87 12.15 1.15
CA GLU A 305 -0.47 11.86 1.51
C GLU A 305 0.33 13.18 1.59
N SER A 306 1.00 13.42 2.71
CA SER A 306 1.65 14.71 3.02
C SER A 306 2.73 15.11 2.00
N MET A 307 3.40 14.13 1.42
CA MET A 307 4.48 14.34 0.43
C MET A 307 3.98 14.42 -1.01
N ALA A 308 2.71 14.13 -1.26
CA ALA A 308 2.13 14.19 -2.60
C ALA A 308 1.98 15.64 -3.11
N ALA A 309 1.90 15.80 -4.43
CA ALA A 309 1.94 17.12 -5.03
C ALA A 309 0.77 18.02 -4.61
N LEU A 310 -0.49 17.51 -4.61
CA LEU A 310 -1.65 18.31 -4.20
C LEU A 310 -1.58 18.71 -2.72
N SER A 311 -1.18 17.82 -1.82
CA SER A 311 -1.03 18.13 -0.38
C SER A 311 0.02 19.22 -0.16
N ARG A 312 1.14 19.18 -0.91
CA ARG A 312 2.15 20.24 -0.86
C ARG A 312 1.63 21.57 -1.42
N MET A 313 0.77 21.53 -2.45
CA MET A 313 0.10 22.74 -2.97
C MET A 313 -0.86 23.31 -1.93
N ALA A 314 -1.64 22.47 -1.28
CA ALA A 314 -2.56 22.86 -0.22
C ALA A 314 -1.85 23.51 0.98
N ALA A 315 -0.67 23.00 1.34
CA ALA A 315 0.16 23.51 2.44
C ALA A 315 1.11 24.67 2.06
N ASP A 316 1.05 25.23 0.84
CA ASP A 316 1.95 26.26 0.30
C ASP A 316 3.45 25.90 0.28
N VAL A 317 3.78 24.62 0.29
CA VAL A 317 5.18 24.17 0.22
C VAL A 317 5.57 23.61 -1.15
N HIS A 318 4.67 23.65 -2.14
CA HIS A 318 4.96 23.26 -3.50
C HIS A 318 5.76 24.36 -4.23
N LYS A 319 6.92 24.00 -4.80
CA LYS A 319 7.89 24.99 -5.32
C LYS A 319 7.45 25.73 -6.58
N LYS A 320 6.55 25.16 -7.38
CA LYS A 320 6.24 25.64 -8.74
C LYS A 320 4.76 26.01 -8.94
N VAL A 321 3.87 25.53 -8.08
CA VAL A 321 2.42 25.76 -8.20
C VAL A 321 1.88 26.28 -6.88
N THR A 322 1.18 27.41 -6.95
CA THR A 322 0.40 27.98 -5.83
C THR A 322 -1.08 27.88 -6.18
N ILE A 323 -1.90 27.50 -5.20
CA ILE A 323 -3.36 27.49 -5.33
C ILE A 323 -3.86 28.94 -5.32
N MET A 324 -4.70 29.26 -6.28
CA MET A 324 -5.28 30.59 -6.43
C MET A 324 -6.78 30.57 -6.06
N PRO A 325 -7.32 31.66 -5.50
CA PRO A 325 -8.77 31.79 -5.36
C PRO A 325 -9.46 31.62 -6.73
N GLY A 326 -10.51 30.80 -6.76
CA GLY A 326 -11.23 30.46 -7.98
C GLY A 326 -10.69 29.25 -8.76
N ASP A 327 -9.55 28.66 -8.39
CA ASP A 327 -9.14 27.38 -8.97
C ASP A 327 -10.23 26.32 -8.78
N THR A 328 -10.48 25.51 -9.80
CA THR A 328 -11.35 24.35 -9.70
C THR A 328 -10.52 23.10 -9.48
N ILE A 329 -10.72 22.43 -8.34
CA ILE A 329 -9.93 21.25 -7.94
C ILE A 329 -10.84 20.04 -7.87
N ILE A 330 -10.53 19.00 -8.65
CA ILE A 330 -11.32 17.77 -8.74
C ILE A 330 -10.55 16.64 -8.05
N PHE A 331 -11.16 16.04 -7.01
CA PHE A 331 -10.70 14.77 -6.45
C PHE A 331 -11.33 13.62 -7.23
N SER A 332 -10.55 13.04 -8.12
CA SER A 332 -10.98 11.92 -8.97
C SER A 332 -10.54 10.58 -8.38
N SER A 333 -10.76 10.40 -7.09
CA SER A 333 -10.60 9.17 -6.33
C SER A 333 -11.43 9.23 -5.06
N ASN A 334 -11.87 8.08 -4.55
CA ASN A 334 -12.40 7.98 -3.19
C ASN A 334 -11.25 7.74 -2.20
N PRO A 335 -11.36 8.19 -0.95
CA PRO A 335 -10.40 7.82 0.08
C PRO A 335 -10.32 6.30 0.24
N ILE A 336 -9.10 5.78 0.28
CA ILE A 336 -8.84 4.41 0.74
C ILE A 336 -9.19 4.37 2.24
N PRO A 337 -9.77 3.26 2.74
CA PRO A 337 -10.04 3.12 4.18
C PRO A 337 -8.82 3.49 5.04
N GLY A 338 -9.02 4.40 5.99
CA GLY A 338 -7.96 4.98 6.83
C GLY A 338 -7.47 6.36 6.39
N ASN A 339 -7.67 6.77 5.15
CA ASN A 339 -7.18 8.07 4.63
C ASN A 339 -8.22 9.20 4.71
N GLU A 340 -9.42 8.95 5.23
CA GLU A 340 -10.54 9.90 5.22
C GLU A 340 -10.19 11.24 5.91
N LYS A 341 -9.50 11.19 7.04
CA LYS A 341 -9.06 12.38 7.79
C LYS A 341 -8.06 13.20 6.99
N SER A 342 -7.08 12.55 6.39
CA SER A 342 -6.03 13.20 5.60
C SER A 342 -6.60 13.88 4.36
N VAL A 343 -7.51 13.20 3.65
CA VAL A 343 -8.21 13.77 2.48
C VAL A 343 -9.08 14.94 2.90
N SER A 344 -9.88 14.81 3.97
CA SER A 344 -10.72 15.90 4.50
C SER A 344 -9.88 17.12 4.88
N LYS A 345 -8.70 16.94 5.47
CA LYS A 345 -7.77 18.01 5.80
C LYS A 345 -7.35 18.78 4.55
N VAL A 346 -6.91 18.08 3.51
CA VAL A 346 -6.47 18.72 2.25
C VAL A 346 -7.63 19.46 1.59
N ILE A 347 -8.84 18.89 1.55
CA ILE A 347 -10.04 19.56 1.03
C ILE A 347 -10.29 20.89 1.78
N ASN A 348 -10.23 20.87 3.11
CA ASN A 348 -10.44 22.07 3.93
C ASN A 348 -9.37 23.13 3.68
N GLU A 349 -8.09 22.75 3.57
CA GLU A 349 -6.99 23.68 3.26
C GLU A 349 -7.17 24.33 1.88
N LEU A 350 -7.57 23.57 0.86
CA LEU A 350 -7.83 24.08 -0.48
C LEU A 350 -9.05 25.01 -0.50
N THR A 351 -10.13 24.63 0.17
CA THR A 351 -11.34 25.46 0.29
C THR A 351 -11.05 26.78 1.01
N ALA A 352 -10.24 26.76 2.08
CA ALA A 352 -9.82 27.95 2.81
C ALA A 352 -9.00 28.93 1.95
N LYS A 353 -8.34 28.45 0.88
CA LYS A 353 -7.65 29.28 -0.11
C LYS A 353 -8.58 29.86 -1.19
N GLY A 354 -9.88 29.61 -1.10
CA GLY A 354 -10.86 30.07 -2.07
C GLY A 354 -10.96 29.22 -3.34
N ALA A 355 -10.44 28.00 -3.33
CA ALA A 355 -10.63 27.07 -4.41
C ALA A 355 -12.03 26.44 -4.39
N ASN A 356 -12.57 26.15 -5.58
CA ASN A 356 -13.77 25.36 -5.74
C ASN A 356 -13.42 23.87 -5.78
N VAL A 357 -13.74 23.11 -4.73
CA VAL A 357 -13.35 21.71 -4.59
C VAL A 357 -14.52 20.79 -4.93
N ILE A 358 -14.33 19.93 -5.93
CA ILE A 358 -15.28 18.91 -6.41
C ILE A 358 -14.75 17.53 -6.03
N PHE A 359 -15.51 16.80 -5.22
CA PHE A 359 -15.13 15.48 -4.73
C PHE A 359 -16.26 14.43 -4.85
N GLN A 360 -17.33 14.76 -5.56
CA GLN A 360 -18.45 13.87 -5.84
C GLN A 360 -18.49 13.55 -7.34
N ASP A 361 -18.96 12.33 -7.68
CA ASP A 361 -19.21 11.85 -9.06
C ASP A 361 -18.02 11.85 -10.04
N ALA A 362 -16.82 12.14 -9.56
CA ALA A 362 -15.60 12.14 -10.37
C ALA A 362 -14.76 10.86 -10.22
N HIS A 363 -15.33 9.80 -9.63
CA HIS A 363 -14.64 8.54 -9.40
C HIS A 363 -15.55 7.32 -9.59
N VAL A 364 -14.96 6.29 -10.19
CA VAL A 364 -15.53 4.94 -10.28
C VAL A 364 -14.54 3.93 -9.76
N SER A 365 -15.01 2.99 -8.94
CA SER A 365 -14.17 1.91 -8.39
C SER A 365 -13.64 0.99 -9.50
N GLY A 366 -12.49 0.36 -9.23
CA GLY A 366 -11.95 -0.71 -10.08
C GLY A 366 -12.44 -2.11 -9.69
N HIS A 367 -13.18 -2.26 -8.57
CA HIS A 367 -13.55 -3.55 -8.00
C HIS A 367 -15.03 -3.89 -8.22
N ALA A 368 -15.28 -5.19 -8.36
CA ALA A 368 -16.61 -5.76 -8.59
C ALA A 368 -17.53 -5.63 -7.38
N CYS A 369 -18.75 -5.13 -7.62
CA CYS A 369 -19.86 -5.15 -6.68
C CYS A 369 -20.57 -6.52 -6.67
N GLN A 370 -21.63 -6.67 -5.86
CA GLN A 370 -22.29 -7.96 -5.62
C GLN A 370 -22.78 -8.66 -6.87
N GLU A 371 -23.38 -7.94 -7.82
CA GLU A 371 -23.93 -8.57 -9.03
C GLU A 371 -22.83 -9.05 -9.98
N GLU A 372 -21.69 -8.37 -10.01
CA GLU A 372 -20.53 -8.77 -10.79
C GLU A 372 -19.86 -10.01 -10.18
N LEU A 373 -19.78 -10.08 -8.85
CA LEU A 373 -19.32 -11.28 -8.14
C LEU A 373 -20.23 -12.47 -8.41
N LYS A 374 -21.57 -12.29 -8.33
CA LYS A 374 -22.55 -13.33 -8.67
C LYS A 374 -22.38 -13.81 -10.11
N LEU A 375 -22.11 -12.89 -11.05
CA LEU A 375 -21.87 -13.22 -12.45
C LEU A 375 -20.64 -14.15 -12.59
N ILE A 376 -19.50 -13.77 -12.01
CA ILE A 376 -18.28 -14.57 -12.11
C ILE A 376 -18.44 -15.95 -11.43
N TYR A 377 -19.03 -16.01 -10.24
CA TYR A 377 -19.35 -17.31 -9.60
C TYR A 377 -20.25 -18.18 -10.48
N SER A 378 -21.26 -17.59 -11.13
CA SER A 378 -22.19 -18.31 -11.99
C SER A 378 -21.55 -18.83 -13.28
N LEU A 379 -20.58 -18.10 -13.84
CA LEU A 379 -19.84 -18.51 -15.04
C LEU A 379 -18.78 -19.58 -14.72
N VAL A 380 -18.04 -19.39 -13.64
CA VAL A 380 -16.92 -20.27 -13.24
C VAL A 380 -17.42 -21.54 -12.57
N LYS A 381 -18.50 -21.49 -11.79
CA LYS A 381 -19.09 -22.60 -11.04
C LYS A 381 -18.07 -23.40 -10.24
N PRO A 382 -17.30 -22.77 -9.36
CA PRO A 382 -16.22 -23.43 -8.64
C PRO A 382 -16.79 -24.42 -7.62
N LYS A 383 -16.04 -25.50 -7.33
CA LYS A 383 -16.34 -26.39 -6.22
C LYS A 383 -16.09 -25.72 -4.87
N PHE A 384 -14.98 -24.97 -4.78
CA PHE A 384 -14.57 -24.25 -3.58
C PHE A 384 -14.49 -22.75 -3.84
N ALA A 385 -14.97 -21.95 -2.88
CA ALA A 385 -14.88 -20.50 -2.91
C ALA A 385 -13.84 -20.01 -1.89
N ILE A 386 -12.93 -19.14 -2.33
CA ILE A 386 -11.87 -18.56 -1.52
C ILE A 386 -11.90 -17.05 -1.72
N PRO A 387 -12.66 -16.30 -0.91
CA PRO A 387 -12.61 -14.84 -0.93
C PRO A 387 -11.19 -14.34 -0.65
N VAL A 388 -10.69 -13.40 -1.46
CA VAL A 388 -9.38 -12.77 -1.31
C VAL A 388 -9.49 -11.26 -1.47
N HIS A 389 -8.43 -10.52 -1.18
CA HIS A 389 -8.31 -9.07 -1.36
C HIS A 389 -9.39 -8.29 -0.62
N GLY A 390 -9.15 -7.94 0.65
CA GLY A 390 -10.04 -7.14 1.49
C GLY A 390 -9.91 -7.44 2.96
N GLU A 391 -10.52 -6.57 3.76
CA GLU A 391 -10.68 -6.77 5.18
C GLU A 391 -11.62 -7.96 5.47
N TYR A 392 -11.60 -8.50 6.68
CA TYR A 392 -12.43 -9.64 7.07
C TYR A 392 -13.92 -9.47 6.73
N ARG A 393 -14.48 -8.26 6.89
CA ARG A 393 -15.88 -7.97 6.53
C ARG A 393 -16.16 -8.16 5.04
N HIS A 394 -15.23 -7.75 4.18
CA HIS A 394 -15.34 -7.92 2.73
C HIS A 394 -15.26 -9.40 2.34
N LEU A 395 -14.29 -10.15 2.91
CA LEU A 395 -14.17 -11.60 2.69
C LEU A 395 -15.44 -12.33 3.12
N LYS A 396 -16.02 -11.95 4.25
CA LYS A 396 -17.26 -12.51 4.78
C LYS A 396 -18.47 -12.19 3.89
N ALA A 397 -18.55 -10.99 3.35
CA ALA A 397 -19.60 -10.60 2.42
C ALA A 397 -19.53 -11.42 1.13
N ASN A 398 -18.33 -11.58 0.54
CA ASN A 398 -18.11 -12.41 -0.64
C ASN A 398 -18.44 -13.89 -0.37
N ALA A 399 -18.04 -14.44 0.79
CA ALA A 399 -18.43 -15.79 1.25
C ALA A 399 -19.96 -15.95 1.34
N GLY A 400 -20.66 -14.89 1.75
CA GLY A 400 -22.14 -14.83 1.78
C GLY A 400 -22.73 -14.93 0.37
N ILE A 401 -22.13 -14.27 -0.61
CA ILE A 401 -22.55 -14.35 -2.02
C ILE A 401 -22.35 -15.78 -2.56
N ALA A 402 -21.19 -16.38 -2.31
CA ALA A 402 -20.90 -17.76 -2.72
C ALA A 402 -21.92 -18.74 -2.12
N ARG A 403 -22.28 -18.58 -0.83
CA ARG A 403 -23.31 -19.38 -0.16
C ARG A 403 -24.70 -19.17 -0.78
N MET A 404 -25.08 -17.92 -1.08
CA MET A 404 -26.34 -17.57 -1.73
C MET A 404 -26.48 -18.28 -3.08
N LEU A 405 -25.38 -18.46 -3.80
CA LEU A 405 -25.34 -19.15 -5.09
C LEU A 405 -25.26 -20.68 -4.96
N GLY A 406 -25.41 -21.23 -3.75
CA GLY A 406 -25.52 -22.65 -3.51
C GLY A 406 -24.21 -23.39 -3.23
N ILE A 407 -23.07 -22.69 -3.06
CA ILE A 407 -21.83 -23.33 -2.62
C ILE A 407 -21.99 -23.75 -1.16
N PRO A 408 -21.80 -25.03 -0.81
CA PRO A 408 -21.91 -25.51 0.58
C PRO A 408 -20.97 -24.74 1.52
N LYS A 409 -21.41 -24.49 2.75
CA LYS A 409 -20.63 -23.77 3.76
C LYS A 409 -19.21 -24.35 3.95
N ASP A 410 -19.10 -25.66 3.96
CA ASP A 410 -17.84 -26.38 4.16
C ASP A 410 -16.90 -26.30 2.94
N ASN A 411 -17.39 -25.77 1.82
CA ASN A 411 -16.63 -25.51 0.60
C ASN A 411 -16.25 -24.02 0.44
N ILE A 412 -16.48 -23.19 1.47
CA ILE A 412 -16.15 -21.76 1.46
C ILE A 412 -15.07 -21.51 2.51
N PHE A 413 -13.91 -21.02 2.08
CA PHE A 413 -12.75 -20.83 2.92
C PHE A 413 -12.38 -19.35 3.04
N ILE A 414 -12.63 -18.75 4.20
CA ILE A 414 -12.06 -17.45 4.58
C ILE A 414 -10.72 -17.75 5.24
N LEU A 415 -9.65 -17.62 4.48
CA LEU A 415 -8.30 -17.92 4.93
C LEU A 415 -7.68 -16.73 5.66
N LYS A 416 -6.64 -17.02 6.45
CA LYS A 416 -5.69 -16.05 6.99
C LYS A 416 -4.35 -16.19 6.29
N SER A 417 -3.55 -15.13 6.30
CA SER A 417 -2.16 -15.23 5.85
C SER A 417 -1.43 -16.33 6.64
N GLY A 418 -0.70 -17.17 5.93
CA GLY A 418 0.00 -18.34 6.46
C GLY A 418 -0.79 -19.64 6.41
N ASN A 419 -2.11 -19.63 6.29
CA ASN A 419 -2.86 -20.88 6.19
C ASN A 419 -2.44 -21.68 4.95
N VAL A 420 -2.24 -22.97 5.11
CA VAL A 420 -1.98 -23.92 4.03
C VAL A 420 -3.27 -24.65 3.71
N LEU A 421 -3.96 -24.26 2.64
CA LEU A 421 -5.14 -24.93 2.14
C LEU A 421 -4.75 -26.00 1.12
N GLU A 422 -4.91 -27.28 1.46
CA GLU A 422 -4.82 -28.36 0.48
C GLU A 422 -6.15 -28.53 -0.24
N VAL A 423 -6.10 -28.52 -1.58
CA VAL A 423 -7.29 -28.71 -2.44
C VAL A 423 -7.09 -29.85 -3.43
N SER A 424 -8.15 -30.63 -3.64
CA SER A 424 -8.23 -31.70 -4.61
C SER A 424 -9.65 -31.83 -5.15
N GLU A 425 -9.86 -32.66 -6.16
CA GLU A 425 -11.21 -32.97 -6.64
C GLU A 425 -12.14 -33.54 -5.55
N LYS A 426 -11.60 -34.18 -4.53
CA LYS A 426 -12.40 -34.80 -3.46
C LYS A 426 -12.72 -33.84 -2.34
N GLU A 427 -11.74 -33.12 -1.85
CA GLU A 427 -11.84 -32.31 -0.63
C GLU A 427 -10.91 -31.08 -0.66
N ALA A 428 -11.22 -30.11 0.18
CA ALA A 428 -10.33 -29.02 0.53
C ALA A 428 -10.27 -28.89 2.06
N LYS A 429 -9.07 -28.65 2.62
CA LYS A 429 -8.86 -28.54 4.06
C LYS A 429 -7.63 -27.68 4.37
N VAL A 430 -7.75 -26.81 5.37
CA VAL A 430 -6.59 -26.16 5.99
C VAL A 430 -5.85 -27.20 6.84
N VAL A 431 -4.61 -27.48 6.48
CA VAL A 431 -3.83 -28.58 7.06
C VAL A 431 -2.62 -28.13 7.87
N ASP A 432 -2.15 -26.91 7.63
CA ASP A 432 -0.94 -26.39 8.26
C ASP A 432 -1.00 -24.85 8.30
N ASN A 433 0.00 -24.24 8.92
CA ASN A 433 0.23 -22.81 8.89
C ASN A 433 1.73 -22.55 8.72
N VAL A 434 2.09 -21.69 7.77
CA VAL A 434 3.47 -21.25 7.56
C VAL A 434 3.71 -19.90 8.20
N HIS A 435 4.98 -19.61 8.51
CA HIS A 435 5.35 -18.29 9.02
C HIS A 435 5.04 -17.22 7.96
N THR A 436 4.37 -16.18 8.41
CA THR A 436 4.09 -14.95 7.65
C THR A 436 4.25 -13.76 8.56
N GLY A 437 4.55 -12.61 8.01
CA GLY A 437 4.74 -11.39 8.80
C GLY A 437 4.81 -10.16 7.92
N GLU A 438 5.02 -9.05 8.59
CA GLU A 438 5.21 -7.74 8.01
C GLU A 438 6.65 -7.31 8.22
N ILE A 439 7.32 -6.96 7.15
CA ILE A 439 8.67 -6.41 7.17
C ILE A 439 8.56 -4.91 6.90
N LEU A 440 8.99 -4.11 7.87
CA LEU A 440 8.93 -2.66 7.79
C LEU A 440 10.12 -2.13 6.99
N VAL A 441 9.86 -1.14 6.14
CA VAL A 441 10.88 -0.45 5.36
C VAL A 441 10.91 1.02 5.77
N ASP A 442 12.08 1.49 6.15
CA ASP A 442 12.36 2.86 6.58
C ASP A 442 13.60 3.36 5.83
N GLY A 443 13.42 4.22 4.84
CA GLY A 443 14.49 4.69 3.96
C GLY A 443 15.18 3.55 3.23
N LEU A 444 16.44 3.30 3.55
CA LEU A 444 17.24 2.19 3.00
C LEU A 444 17.20 0.93 3.86
N GLY A 445 16.67 1.02 5.09
CA GLY A 445 16.55 -0.08 6.03
C GLY A 445 15.37 -0.99 5.68
N VAL A 446 15.59 -2.30 5.67
CA VAL A 446 14.54 -3.31 5.42
C VAL A 446 14.57 -4.31 6.58
N GLY A 447 13.54 -4.30 7.42
CA GLY A 447 13.39 -5.22 8.54
C GLY A 447 14.27 -4.92 9.76
N ASP A 448 14.98 -3.79 9.78
CA ASP A 448 15.79 -3.33 10.92
C ASP A 448 14.99 -2.53 11.95
N VAL A 449 13.77 -2.14 11.62
CA VAL A 449 12.80 -1.54 12.54
C VAL A 449 11.82 -2.59 13.01
N GLY A 450 11.81 -2.85 14.32
CA GLY A 450 10.84 -3.76 14.95
C GLY A 450 9.94 -3.04 15.95
N ASN A 451 9.05 -3.81 16.61
CA ASN A 451 8.06 -3.29 17.56
C ASN A 451 8.67 -2.44 18.70
N ILE A 452 9.93 -2.72 19.09
CA ILE A 452 10.61 -1.93 20.12
C ILE A 452 10.88 -0.52 19.63
N VAL A 453 11.40 -0.39 18.40
CA VAL A 453 11.71 0.91 17.79
C VAL A 453 10.44 1.71 17.53
N LEU A 454 9.37 1.07 17.04
CA LEU A 454 8.07 1.73 16.85
C LEU A 454 7.50 2.25 18.16
N ARG A 455 7.53 1.45 19.22
CA ARG A 455 7.09 1.86 20.56
C ARG A 455 7.90 3.04 21.09
N ASP A 456 9.22 3.02 20.88
CA ASP A 456 10.08 4.13 21.30
C ASP A 456 9.77 5.40 20.51
N ARG A 457 9.54 5.31 19.19
CA ARG A 457 9.11 6.44 18.33
C ARG A 457 7.77 7.00 18.79
N GLN A 458 6.81 6.15 19.10
CA GLN A 458 5.50 6.55 19.61
C GLN A 458 5.63 7.26 20.95
N HIS A 459 6.39 6.70 21.89
CA HIS A 459 6.64 7.30 23.19
C HIS A 459 7.31 8.69 23.05
N LEU A 460 8.31 8.81 22.17
CA LEU A 460 8.97 10.08 21.86
C LEU A 460 8.00 11.10 21.24
N ALA A 461 7.07 10.65 20.39
CA ALA A 461 6.09 11.51 19.75
C ALA A 461 5.01 12.01 20.72
N GLU A 462 4.57 11.18 21.67
CA GLU A 462 3.52 11.49 22.64
C GLU A 462 4.02 12.34 23.80
N ASP A 463 5.10 11.93 24.44
CA ASP A 463 5.57 12.49 25.72
C ASP A 463 6.95 13.18 25.65
N GLY A 464 7.67 13.01 24.53
CA GLY A 464 8.98 13.61 24.34
C GLY A 464 10.11 12.90 25.11
N ILE A 465 11.27 13.57 25.23
CA ILE A 465 12.47 13.04 25.87
C ILE A 465 13.05 14.03 26.87
N MET A 466 13.57 13.50 27.98
CA MET A 466 14.42 14.21 28.97
C MET A 466 15.75 13.50 29.06
N ILE A 467 16.84 14.20 28.81
CA ILE A 467 18.20 13.71 28.93
C ILE A 467 18.76 14.25 30.24
N VAL A 468 19.27 13.38 31.08
CA VAL A 468 19.92 13.72 32.36
C VAL A 468 21.39 13.42 32.23
N VAL A 469 22.22 14.44 32.37
CA VAL A 469 23.68 14.32 32.28
C VAL A 469 24.31 14.57 33.65
N LEU A 470 25.17 13.67 34.10
CA LEU A 470 25.95 13.86 35.30
C LEU A 470 27.39 13.38 35.11
N THR A 471 28.31 13.99 35.85
CA THR A 471 29.74 13.65 35.82
C THR A 471 30.17 13.11 37.18
N LEU A 472 30.78 11.93 37.21
CA LEU A 472 31.33 11.28 38.40
C LEU A 472 32.85 11.25 38.37
N GLU A 473 33.48 11.31 39.52
CA GLU A 473 34.92 11.11 39.66
C GLU A 473 35.27 9.63 39.50
N LYS A 474 36.25 9.35 38.67
CA LYS A 474 36.70 7.99 38.42
C LYS A 474 37.30 7.35 39.69
N GLY A 475 36.70 6.23 40.10
CA GLY A 475 37.17 5.45 41.25
C GLY A 475 36.55 5.80 42.59
N SER A 476 36.12 7.03 42.84
CA SER A 476 35.38 7.43 44.07
C SER A 476 33.86 7.47 43.85
N ASN A 477 33.42 7.54 42.60
CA ASN A 477 32.03 7.79 42.21
C ASN A 477 31.44 9.08 42.85
N GLN A 478 32.28 10.07 43.19
CA GLN A 478 31.80 11.33 43.71
C GLN A 478 31.15 12.16 42.57
N LEU A 479 30.02 12.80 42.86
CA LEU A 479 29.37 13.70 41.90
C LEU A 479 30.18 14.98 41.73
N LEU A 480 30.78 15.20 40.55
CA LEU A 480 31.59 16.38 40.23
C LEU A 480 30.76 17.49 39.56
N ALA A 481 29.81 17.14 38.73
CA ALA A 481 28.96 18.11 38.05
C ALA A 481 27.61 17.51 37.64
N GLY A 482 26.60 18.36 37.50
CA GLY A 482 25.23 17.99 37.21
C GLY A 482 24.40 17.69 38.47
N PRO A 483 23.21 17.08 38.35
CA PRO A 483 22.56 16.65 37.09
C PRO A 483 22.08 17.81 36.22
N ASP A 484 22.51 17.84 34.98
CA ASP A 484 21.96 18.72 33.97
C ASP A 484 20.81 18.04 33.22
N ILE A 485 19.70 18.77 33.02
CA ILE A 485 18.50 18.23 32.39
C ILE A 485 18.23 18.99 31.11
N VAL A 486 18.19 18.25 29.99
CA VAL A 486 17.81 18.75 28.66
C VAL A 486 16.53 18.07 28.25
N SER A 487 15.56 18.86 27.78
CA SER A 487 14.23 18.36 27.35
C SER A 487 13.97 18.70 25.88
N ARG A 488 13.32 17.77 25.15
CA ARG A 488 12.80 17.98 23.80
C ARG A 488 11.45 17.30 23.66
N GLY A 489 10.48 18.02 23.06
CA GLY A 489 9.14 17.49 22.80
C GLY A 489 8.25 17.29 24.04
N PHE A 490 8.75 17.59 25.25
CA PHE A 490 8.01 17.40 26.51
C PHE A 490 7.34 18.69 27.02
N VAL A 491 8.14 19.72 27.31
CA VAL A 491 7.67 21.04 27.79
C VAL A 491 8.46 22.16 27.15
N TYR A 492 7.85 23.34 27.06
CA TYR A 492 8.57 24.54 26.64
C TYR A 492 9.45 25.05 27.80
N VAL A 493 10.75 24.84 27.66
CA VAL A 493 11.73 25.02 28.76
C VAL A 493 11.68 26.42 29.38
N ARG A 494 11.50 27.48 28.57
CA ARG A 494 11.42 28.87 29.07
C ARG A 494 10.24 29.15 29.99
N GLU A 495 9.15 28.40 29.88
CA GLU A 495 7.96 28.55 30.74
C GLU A 495 7.94 27.53 31.88
N SER A 496 8.92 26.63 31.93
CA SER A 496 8.97 25.51 32.87
C SER A 496 10.27 25.49 33.70
N GLU A 497 10.93 26.64 33.89
CA GLU A 497 12.18 26.73 34.66
C GLU A 497 12.03 26.20 36.08
N SER A 498 10.93 26.54 36.78
CA SER A 498 10.66 26.03 38.13
C SER A 498 10.56 24.52 38.21
N LEU A 499 9.89 23.88 37.21
CA LEU A 499 9.80 22.44 37.14
C LEU A 499 11.17 21.79 36.94
N MET A 500 12.03 22.39 36.11
CA MET A 500 13.37 21.90 35.83
C MET A 500 14.31 22.06 37.03
N GLU A 501 14.18 23.15 37.79
CA GLU A 501 14.95 23.36 39.01
C GLU A 501 14.53 22.40 40.13
N GLU A 502 13.22 22.18 40.31
CA GLU A 502 12.73 21.19 41.28
C GLU A 502 13.18 19.77 40.86
N ALA A 503 13.13 19.43 39.58
CA ALA A 503 13.61 18.16 39.06
C ALA A 503 15.10 17.94 39.34
N ARG A 504 15.93 18.96 39.09
CA ARG A 504 17.36 18.89 39.39
C ARG A 504 17.61 18.62 40.89
N LYS A 505 16.91 19.35 41.77
CA LYS A 505 17.06 19.19 43.22
C LYS A 505 16.70 17.77 43.67
N VAL A 506 15.52 17.29 43.30
CA VAL A 506 15.03 15.95 43.67
C VAL A 506 16.00 14.88 43.15
N LEU A 507 16.53 15.09 41.95
CA LEU A 507 17.46 14.16 41.33
C LEU A 507 18.85 14.18 41.99
N THR A 508 19.37 15.36 42.35
CA THR A 508 20.63 15.50 43.10
C THR A 508 20.54 14.74 44.41
N ASP A 509 19.50 15.00 45.21
CA ASP A 509 19.27 14.32 46.49
C ASP A 509 19.23 12.77 46.31
N ALA A 510 18.54 12.27 45.30
CA ALA A 510 18.43 10.83 45.05
C ALA A 510 19.74 10.19 44.56
N VAL A 511 20.52 10.90 43.75
CA VAL A 511 21.83 10.41 43.26
C VAL A 511 22.85 10.40 44.40
N GLU A 512 22.93 11.47 45.20
CA GLU A 512 23.84 11.55 46.36
C GLU A 512 23.52 10.49 47.40
N ASP A 513 22.25 10.24 47.70
CA ASP A 513 21.82 9.16 48.61
C ASP A 513 22.25 7.79 48.06
N CYS A 514 22.08 7.53 46.78
CA CYS A 514 22.52 6.30 46.14
C CYS A 514 24.04 6.10 46.25
N LEU A 515 24.82 7.15 46.02
CA LEU A 515 26.29 7.11 46.07
C LEU A 515 26.81 6.97 47.50
N THR A 516 26.14 7.56 48.49
CA THR A 516 26.55 7.54 49.91
C THR A 516 26.32 6.17 50.55
N HIS A 517 25.17 5.56 50.26
CA HIS A 517 24.79 4.27 50.88
C HIS A 517 25.39 3.05 50.17
N GLN A 518 26.01 3.22 48.99
CA GLN A 518 26.56 2.12 48.18
C GLN A 518 27.92 2.51 47.57
N ARG A 519 29.02 2.31 48.34
CA ARG A 519 30.39 2.61 47.90
C ARG A 519 30.84 1.97 46.57
N ASN A 520 30.09 1.00 46.02
CA ASN A 520 30.34 0.36 44.73
C ASN A 520 29.05 0.38 43.89
N ALA A 521 28.30 1.50 43.82
CA ALA A 521 27.14 1.58 42.95
C ALA A 521 27.58 1.42 41.49
N ASP A 522 27.10 0.34 40.84
CA ASP A 522 27.28 0.14 39.42
C ASP A 522 26.49 1.21 38.64
N TRP A 523 27.04 1.64 37.51
CA TRP A 523 26.39 2.62 36.62
C TRP A 523 24.96 2.24 36.25
N SER A 524 24.69 0.95 36.07
CA SER A 524 23.36 0.44 35.80
C SER A 524 22.36 0.82 36.88
N LYS A 525 22.79 0.80 38.14
CA LYS A 525 21.97 1.16 39.27
C LYS A 525 21.75 2.66 39.39
N ILE A 526 22.79 3.46 39.17
CA ILE A 526 22.66 4.92 39.14
C ILE A 526 21.71 5.36 38.04
N LYS A 527 21.80 4.78 36.81
CA LYS A 527 20.87 5.02 35.72
C LYS A 527 19.43 4.64 36.07
N LEU A 528 19.25 3.55 36.83
CA LEU A 528 17.93 3.12 37.29
C LEU A 528 17.33 4.15 38.27
N VAL A 529 18.12 4.58 39.28
CA VAL A 529 17.70 5.60 40.26
C VAL A 529 17.32 6.90 39.56
N ILE A 530 18.12 7.38 38.62
CA ILE A 530 17.82 8.57 37.81
C ILE A 530 16.47 8.41 37.10
N ARG A 531 16.29 7.31 36.40
CA ARG A 531 15.08 7.05 35.62
C ARG A 531 13.85 6.97 36.50
N ASP A 532 13.91 6.21 37.59
CA ASP A 532 12.76 5.97 38.46
C ASP A 532 12.37 7.24 39.22
N THR A 533 13.36 7.98 39.76
CA THR A 533 13.12 9.27 40.42
C THR A 533 12.51 10.30 39.49
N MET A 534 13.03 10.43 38.27
CA MET A 534 12.51 11.37 37.31
C MET A 534 11.10 10.99 36.84
N ASN A 535 10.86 9.71 36.55
CA ASN A 535 9.52 9.23 36.16
C ASN A 535 8.48 9.54 37.25
N ASP A 536 8.79 9.25 38.50
CA ASP A 536 7.90 9.51 39.63
C ASP A 536 7.65 10.99 39.87
N PHE A 537 8.70 11.81 39.81
CA PHE A 537 8.58 13.26 39.97
C PHE A 537 7.76 13.89 38.86
N ILE A 538 8.10 13.61 37.59
CA ILE A 538 7.43 14.19 36.43
C ILE A 538 5.97 13.74 36.35
N TRP A 539 5.71 12.47 36.63
CA TRP A 539 4.34 11.97 36.67
C TRP A 539 3.48 12.66 37.75
N LYS A 540 4.02 12.84 38.93
CA LYS A 540 3.33 13.54 40.03
C LYS A 540 2.95 14.98 39.63
N ARG A 541 3.87 15.67 38.95
CA ARG A 541 3.70 17.09 38.58
C ARG A 541 2.90 17.32 37.32
N THR A 542 3.04 16.45 36.30
CA THR A 542 2.53 16.72 34.94
C THR A 542 1.55 15.68 34.41
N LYS A 543 1.48 14.48 35.03
CA LYS A 543 0.76 13.32 34.51
C LYS A 543 1.26 12.85 33.13
N ARG A 544 2.48 13.20 32.74
CA ARG A 544 3.17 12.77 31.52
C ARG A 544 4.35 11.89 31.88
N ARG A 545 4.82 11.09 30.92
CA ARG A 545 5.93 10.14 31.11
C ARG A 545 6.94 10.26 29.98
N PRO A 546 7.73 11.36 29.88
CA PRO A 546 8.74 11.47 28.84
C PRO A 546 9.78 10.35 28.96
N MET A 547 10.39 10.01 27.84
CA MET A 547 11.51 9.06 27.84
C MET A 547 12.69 9.66 28.62
N ILE A 548 13.12 9.00 29.69
CA ILE A 548 14.28 9.45 30.50
C ILE A 548 15.54 8.75 30.02
N LEU A 549 16.54 9.52 29.55
CA LEU A 549 17.82 9.02 29.07
C LEU A 549 18.95 9.49 30.02
N PRO A 550 19.42 8.65 30.97
CA PRO A 550 20.56 8.97 31.82
C PRO A 550 21.90 8.82 31.08
N ILE A 551 22.72 9.86 31.10
CA ILE A 551 24.08 9.88 30.58
C ILE A 551 25.02 10.12 31.76
N ILE A 552 25.92 9.18 32.01
CA ILE A 552 26.93 9.28 33.07
C ILE A 552 28.30 9.39 32.40
N MET A 553 29.08 10.40 32.77
CA MET A 553 30.45 10.58 32.33
C MET A 553 31.38 10.39 33.54
N ASP A 554 32.50 9.75 33.35
CA ASP A 554 33.58 9.65 34.34
C ASP A 554 34.80 10.49 33.91
N VAL A 555 35.40 11.17 34.85
CA VAL A 555 36.57 12.03 34.63
C VAL A 555 37.65 11.70 35.68
#